data_fbb59b2e62a9c5b9e7218864d5f6d2e7
#
_entry.id   fbb59b2e62a9c5b9e7218864d5f6d2e7
#
_cell.length_a   1.000
_cell.length_b   1.000
_cell.length_c   1.000
_cell.angle_alpha   90.00
_cell.angle_beta   90.00
_cell.angle_gamma   90.00
#
_symmetry.space_group_name_H-M   'P 1'
#
loop_
_entity.id
_entity.type
_entity.pdbx_description
1 polymer ?
#
loop_
_entity_poly.entity_id
_entity_poly.type
_entity_poly.pdbx_seq_one_letter_code
_entity_poly.pdbx_strand_id
1 'polypeptide(L)'
;MDVRGKTLVVTGAGRGIGRALALRLGRKGAQLALLDTNAEDLEETRERCSEAGAPARAYVANVADETSVVTTFVQVVADCGRLDGLINNAGVLRDSLLVKVKDGAVVGTMSLEQWQAVIDVNLTGVFLCGREAAQHMVRLGNGGVIVNISSISRAGNIGQTNYSAAKAGVAALAVVWAKELARYGVRVGCVAPGFVRTPMVEAMKPEALAKMTAPIPLGRLGEPEEIAHAVEFIFENDLFTGRCLEVDAGLRM
;
A
#
# COMPACT_ATOMS: atom_id res chain seq x y z
N MET A 1 12.15 10.74 -10.19
CA MET A 1 12.69 11.44 -8.98
C MET A 1 13.72 10.55 -8.30
N ASP A 2 14.94 10.99 -8.12
CA ASP A 2 15.91 10.33 -7.23
C ASP A 2 15.40 10.46 -5.78
N VAL A 3 15.34 9.35 -5.06
CA VAL A 3 14.84 9.32 -3.67
C VAL A 3 15.88 9.70 -2.62
N ARG A 4 17.13 9.90 -3.00
CA ARG A 4 18.23 10.24 -2.10
C ARG A 4 17.99 11.58 -1.40
N GLY A 5 18.00 11.56 -0.06
CA GLY A 5 17.69 12.72 0.77
C GLY A 5 16.23 13.20 0.72
N LYS A 6 15.33 12.41 0.12
CA LYS A 6 13.88 12.66 0.06
C LYS A 6 13.17 12.02 1.23
N THR A 7 12.15 12.68 1.76
CA THR A 7 11.31 12.12 2.83
C THR A 7 10.12 11.39 2.23
N LEU A 8 10.03 10.09 2.51
CA LEU A 8 8.99 9.21 2.03
C LEU A 8 8.19 8.63 3.18
N VAL A 9 6.87 8.76 3.12
CA VAL A 9 5.93 8.11 4.04
C VAL A 9 5.57 6.74 3.49
N VAL A 10 5.65 5.69 4.34
CA VAL A 10 5.20 4.34 4.02
C VAL A 10 4.14 3.93 5.04
N THR A 11 2.90 3.69 4.60
CA THR A 11 1.83 3.19 5.48
C THR A 11 1.80 1.66 5.50
N GLY A 12 1.44 1.06 6.64
CA GLY A 12 1.53 -0.40 6.82
C GLY A 12 2.98 -0.88 6.78
N ALA A 13 3.89 -0.10 7.35
CA ALA A 13 5.34 -0.32 7.24
C ALA A 13 5.89 -1.40 8.19
N GLY A 14 5.08 -1.92 9.12
CA GLY A 14 5.54 -2.82 10.16
C GLY A 14 6.01 -4.19 9.63
N ARG A 15 5.49 -4.69 8.51
CA ARG A 15 5.82 -6.03 7.99
C ARG A 15 5.55 -6.17 6.50
N GLY A 16 5.90 -7.35 5.95
CA GLY A 16 5.58 -7.75 4.58
C GLY A 16 6.05 -6.75 3.52
N ILE A 17 5.16 -6.37 2.61
CA ILE A 17 5.47 -5.43 1.51
C ILE A 17 5.91 -4.07 2.05
N GLY A 18 5.25 -3.55 3.10
CA GLY A 18 5.60 -2.25 3.69
C GLY A 18 7.04 -2.21 4.24
N ARG A 19 7.46 -3.26 4.94
CA ARG A 19 8.85 -3.41 5.42
C ARG A 19 9.83 -3.50 4.26
N ALA A 20 9.54 -4.29 3.23
CA ALA A 20 10.40 -4.41 2.06
C ALA A 20 10.55 -3.07 1.31
N LEU A 21 9.45 -2.31 1.19
CA LEU A 21 9.44 -0.95 0.64
C LEU A 21 10.38 -0.02 1.44
N ALA A 22 10.25 -0.02 2.77
CA ALA A 22 11.07 0.79 3.64
C ALA A 22 12.57 0.45 3.49
N LEU A 23 12.92 -0.82 3.57
CA LEU A 23 14.31 -1.27 3.43
C LEU A 23 14.89 -0.95 2.06
N ARG A 24 14.14 -1.16 0.98
CA ARG A 24 14.62 -0.90 -0.37
C ARG A 24 14.86 0.59 -0.62
N LEU A 25 13.87 1.43 -0.32
CA LEU A 25 13.97 2.87 -0.54
C LEU A 25 14.98 3.53 0.41
N GLY A 26 15.08 3.03 1.65
CA GLY A 26 16.10 3.45 2.60
C GLY A 26 17.53 3.18 2.11
N ARG A 27 17.81 1.99 1.56
CA ARG A 27 19.12 1.67 0.95
C ARG A 27 19.47 2.57 -0.24
N LYS A 28 18.47 3.17 -0.88
CA LYS A 28 18.65 4.19 -1.94
C LYS A 28 18.88 5.60 -1.38
N GLY A 29 18.92 5.75 -0.06
CA GLY A 29 19.20 7.01 0.63
C GLY A 29 17.97 7.86 0.93
N ALA A 30 16.77 7.31 0.88
CA ALA A 30 15.56 8.00 1.35
C ALA A 30 15.55 8.13 2.88
N GLN A 31 14.97 9.22 3.38
CA GLN A 31 14.54 9.36 4.77
C GLN A 31 13.12 8.79 4.90
N LEU A 32 12.89 7.94 5.87
CA LEU A 32 11.65 7.19 5.96
C LEU A 32 10.81 7.64 7.15
N ALA A 33 9.53 7.93 6.89
CA ALA A 33 8.48 8.05 7.89
C ALA A 33 7.62 6.79 7.80
N LEU A 34 7.77 5.90 8.76
CA LEU A 34 7.13 4.59 8.81
C LEU A 34 5.85 4.69 9.63
N LEU A 35 4.70 4.34 9.06
CA LEU A 35 3.40 4.39 9.72
C LEU A 35 2.80 2.98 9.82
N ASP A 36 2.39 2.58 11.02
CA ASP A 36 1.62 1.35 11.28
C ASP A 36 0.83 1.50 12.58
N THR A 37 -0.15 0.64 12.81
CA THR A 37 -0.87 0.54 14.08
C THR A 37 -0.14 -0.35 15.10
N ASN A 38 0.71 -1.27 14.65
CA ASN A 38 1.49 -2.15 15.50
C ASN A 38 2.86 -1.53 15.80
N ALA A 39 3.03 -1.06 17.04
CA ALA A 39 4.25 -0.39 17.48
C ALA A 39 5.49 -1.30 17.46
N GLU A 40 5.34 -2.59 17.80
CA GLU A 40 6.46 -3.56 17.84
C GLU A 40 6.98 -3.88 16.44
N ASP A 41 6.09 -4.25 15.52
CA ASP A 41 6.43 -4.51 14.12
C ASP A 41 7.05 -3.27 13.45
N LEU A 42 6.57 -2.09 13.84
CA LEU A 42 7.03 -0.81 13.32
C LEU A 42 8.44 -0.48 13.80
N GLU A 43 8.71 -0.69 15.08
CA GLU A 43 10.03 -0.48 15.66
C GLU A 43 11.06 -1.46 15.09
N GLU A 44 10.71 -2.74 14.93
CA GLU A 44 11.56 -3.71 14.25
C GLU A 44 11.94 -3.25 12.83
N THR A 45 10.98 -2.70 12.08
CA THR A 45 11.26 -2.16 10.74
C THR A 45 12.20 -0.96 10.80
N ARG A 46 12.01 -0.05 11.78
CA ARG A 46 12.88 1.10 12.00
C ARG A 46 14.32 0.68 12.30
N GLU A 47 14.49 -0.30 13.18
CA GLU A 47 15.81 -0.83 13.53
C GLU A 47 16.51 -1.44 12.31
N ARG A 48 15.82 -2.29 11.56
CA ARG A 48 16.35 -2.87 10.30
C ARG A 48 16.74 -1.80 9.26
N CYS A 49 15.97 -0.70 9.17
CA CYS A 49 16.36 0.44 8.33
C CYS A 49 17.64 1.09 8.84
N SER A 50 17.75 1.31 10.16
CA SER A 50 18.93 1.90 10.78
C SER A 50 20.19 1.04 10.56
N GLU A 51 20.09 -0.28 10.73
CA GLU A 51 21.17 -1.24 10.45
C GLU A 51 21.61 -1.19 8.98
N ALA A 52 20.68 -0.93 8.08
CA ALA A 52 20.96 -0.73 6.66
C ALA A 52 21.48 0.69 6.31
N GLY A 53 21.72 1.54 7.32
CA GLY A 53 22.19 2.92 7.14
C GLY A 53 21.13 3.90 6.65
N ALA A 54 19.86 3.53 6.75
CA ALA A 54 18.74 4.36 6.28
C ALA A 54 18.08 5.13 7.45
N PRO A 55 18.01 6.48 7.38
CA PRO A 55 17.29 7.25 8.39
C PRO A 55 15.80 6.91 8.38
N ALA A 56 15.28 6.43 9.50
CA ALA A 56 13.87 6.06 9.63
C ALA A 56 13.29 6.52 10.97
N ARG A 57 12.05 7.04 10.93
CA ARG A 57 11.25 7.41 12.10
C ARG A 57 9.95 6.61 12.11
N ALA A 58 9.54 6.15 13.27
CA ALA A 58 8.32 5.38 13.49
C ALA A 58 7.20 6.28 14.02
N TYR A 59 6.01 6.15 13.44
CA TYR A 59 4.80 6.87 13.83
C TYR A 59 3.65 5.86 13.98
N VAL A 60 3.19 5.65 15.20
CA VAL A 60 2.02 4.78 15.43
C VAL A 60 0.78 5.55 14.99
N ALA A 61 0.13 5.08 13.93
CA ALA A 61 -1.00 5.77 13.31
C ALA A 61 -2.02 4.79 12.73
N ASN A 62 -3.29 5.14 12.86
CA ASN A 62 -4.40 4.44 12.19
C ASN A 62 -4.83 5.22 10.96
N VAL A 63 -4.60 4.67 9.77
CA VAL A 63 -4.98 5.32 8.49
C VAL A 63 -6.49 5.46 8.31
N ALA A 64 -7.31 4.69 9.04
CA ALA A 64 -8.77 4.80 9.02
C ALA A 64 -9.32 5.91 9.93
N ASP A 65 -8.45 6.57 10.71
CA ASP A 65 -8.81 7.68 11.60
C ASP A 65 -8.24 8.99 11.03
N GLU A 66 -9.13 9.90 10.63
CA GLU A 66 -8.76 11.17 10.03
C GLU A 66 -7.88 12.02 10.97
N THR A 67 -8.20 12.08 12.26
CA THR A 67 -7.43 12.85 13.24
C THR A 67 -6.01 12.28 13.39
N SER A 68 -5.90 10.95 13.47
CA SER A 68 -4.62 10.26 13.50
C SER A 68 -3.78 10.58 12.27
N VAL A 69 -4.37 10.51 11.07
CA VAL A 69 -3.68 10.82 9.81
C VAL A 69 -3.20 12.27 9.78
N VAL A 70 -4.09 13.24 10.01
CA VAL A 70 -3.76 14.68 9.99
C VAL A 70 -2.62 14.99 10.95
N THR A 71 -2.74 14.55 12.22
CA THR A 71 -1.72 14.79 13.25
C THR A 71 -0.37 14.18 12.86
N THR A 72 -0.38 12.95 12.33
CA THR A 72 0.84 12.26 11.93
C THR A 72 1.54 12.96 10.77
N PHE A 73 0.82 13.40 9.73
CA PHE A 73 1.44 14.09 8.60
C PHE A 73 2.01 15.45 8.99
N VAL A 74 1.34 16.19 9.89
CA VAL A 74 1.89 17.44 10.48
C VAL A 74 3.20 17.13 11.22
N GLN A 75 3.22 16.08 12.05
CA GLN A 75 4.41 15.69 12.79
C GLN A 75 5.56 15.26 11.86
N VAL A 76 5.28 14.46 10.82
CA VAL A 76 6.29 14.05 9.83
C VAL A 76 6.94 15.27 9.18
N VAL A 77 6.14 16.27 8.78
CA VAL A 77 6.68 17.49 8.15
C VAL A 77 7.48 18.32 9.15
N ALA A 78 7.04 18.40 10.41
CA ALA A 78 7.78 19.10 11.47
C ALA A 78 9.14 18.44 11.75
N ASP A 79 9.18 17.10 11.79
CA ASP A 79 10.39 16.33 12.11
C ASP A 79 11.39 16.25 10.96
N CYS A 80 10.91 16.26 9.73
CA CYS A 80 11.73 16.03 8.54
C CYS A 80 11.95 17.29 7.68
N GLY A 81 11.18 18.36 7.90
CA GLY A 81 11.25 19.61 7.14
C GLY A 81 10.75 19.53 5.71
N ARG A 82 10.35 18.34 5.24
CA ARG A 82 9.92 18.08 3.86
C ARG A 82 9.04 16.83 3.77
N LEU A 83 8.29 16.71 2.68
CA LEU A 83 7.56 15.51 2.28
C LEU A 83 7.59 15.39 0.76
N ASP A 84 8.22 14.34 0.23
CA ASP A 84 8.43 14.15 -1.20
C ASP A 84 7.71 12.93 -1.77
N GLY A 85 7.33 11.98 -0.93
CA GLY A 85 6.65 10.79 -1.38
C GLY A 85 5.73 10.18 -0.35
N LEU A 86 4.70 9.48 -0.85
CA LEU A 86 3.79 8.66 -0.07
C LEU A 86 3.62 7.31 -0.75
N ILE A 87 3.72 6.23 0.02
CA ILE A 87 3.35 4.90 -0.41
C ILE A 87 2.16 4.44 0.45
N ASN A 88 0.96 4.43 -0.15
CA ASN A 88 -0.25 3.90 0.46
C ASN A 88 -0.24 2.38 0.34
N ASN A 89 0.31 1.70 1.35
CA ASN A 89 0.43 0.24 1.38
C ASN A 89 -0.45 -0.40 2.46
N ALA A 90 -0.81 0.31 3.53
CA ALA A 90 -1.67 -0.23 4.58
C ALA A 90 -2.94 -0.88 4.02
N GLY A 91 -3.28 -2.06 4.54
CA GLY A 91 -4.46 -2.78 4.10
C GLY A 91 -4.79 -3.99 4.97
N VAL A 92 -6.06 -4.35 4.98
CA VAL A 92 -6.61 -5.49 5.71
C VAL A 92 -7.51 -6.33 4.81
N LEU A 93 -7.71 -7.59 5.20
CA LEU A 93 -8.65 -8.51 4.57
C LEU A 93 -9.76 -8.87 5.58
N ARG A 94 -11.00 -8.99 5.08
CA ARG A 94 -12.16 -9.54 5.80
C ARG A 94 -13.00 -10.29 4.77
N ASP A 95 -12.42 -11.37 4.25
CA ASP A 95 -13.00 -12.15 3.16
C ASP A 95 -14.28 -12.87 3.61
N SER A 96 -15.30 -12.79 2.79
CA SER A 96 -16.58 -13.48 2.97
C SER A 96 -17.32 -13.56 1.64
N LEU A 97 -18.07 -14.64 1.41
CA LEU A 97 -18.99 -14.67 0.27
C LEU A 97 -20.10 -13.64 0.48
N LEU A 98 -20.57 -13.00 -0.59
CA LEU A 98 -21.71 -12.07 -0.56
C LEU A 98 -22.93 -12.77 0.03
N VAL A 99 -23.22 -14.00 -0.44
CA VAL A 99 -24.22 -14.90 0.10
C VAL A 99 -23.63 -16.30 0.23
N LYS A 100 -23.68 -16.89 1.40
CA LYS A 100 -23.24 -18.26 1.66
C LYS A 100 -24.44 -19.19 1.66
N VAL A 101 -24.42 -20.16 0.76
CA VAL A 101 -25.48 -21.18 0.64
C VAL A 101 -24.90 -22.53 1.03
N LYS A 102 -25.65 -23.30 1.82
CA LYS A 102 -25.37 -24.69 2.17
C LYS A 102 -26.67 -25.48 2.07
N ASP A 103 -26.63 -26.63 1.40
CA ASP A 103 -27.78 -27.55 1.23
C ASP A 103 -29.05 -26.82 0.72
N GLY A 104 -28.90 -25.87 -0.21
CA GLY A 104 -29.98 -25.08 -0.79
C GLY A 104 -30.49 -23.92 0.07
N ALA A 105 -30.02 -23.77 1.30
CA ALA A 105 -30.41 -22.68 2.21
C ALA A 105 -29.33 -21.60 2.35
N VAL A 106 -29.77 -20.35 2.47
CA VAL A 106 -28.88 -19.23 2.82
C VAL A 106 -28.48 -19.38 4.29
N VAL A 107 -27.19 -19.56 4.55
CA VAL A 107 -26.63 -19.75 5.91
C VAL A 107 -25.80 -18.54 6.39
N GLY A 108 -25.66 -17.49 5.58
CA GLY A 108 -24.96 -16.28 5.95
C GLY A 108 -24.78 -15.33 4.78
N THR A 109 -24.38 -14.10 5.10
CA THR A 109 -24.03 -13.05 4.14
C THR A 109 -22.81 -12.30 4.62
N MET A 110 -22.12 -11.57 3.73
CA MET A 110 -21.12 -10.60 4.15
C MET A 110 -21.78 -9.54 5.02
N SER A 111 -21.25 -9.30 6.22
CA SER A 111 -21.79 -8.27 7.11
C SER A 111 -21.34 -6.87 6.68
N LEU A 112 -22.13 -5.85 7.08
CA LEU A 112 -21.73 -4.45 6.88
C LEU A 112 -20.43 -4.13 7.63
N GLU A 113 -20.22 -4.72 8.79
CA GLU A 113 -18.96 -4.57 9.56
C GLU A 113 -17.75 -5.11 8.77
N GLN A 114 -17.86 -6.30 8.16
CA GLN A 114 -16.79 -6.86 7.31
C GLN A 114 -16.53 -5.98 6.09
N TRP A 115 -17.58 -5.42 5.48
CA TRP A 115 -17.47 -4.47 4.39
C TRP A 115 -16.76 -3.20 4.85
N GLN A 116 -17.26 -2.54 5.89
CA GLN A 116 -16.79 -1.24 6.35
C GLN A 116 -15.34 -1.31 6.84
N ALA A 117 -14.96 -2.34 7.59
CA ALA A 117 -13.59 -2.52 8.07
C ALA A 117 -12.56 -2.53 6.92
N VAL A 118 -12.91 -3.09 5.77
CA VAL A 118 -12.02 -3.09 4.60
C VAL A 118 -12.05 -1.75 3.87
N ILE A 119 -13.23 -1.15 3.69
CA ILE A 119 -13.35 0.17 3.04
C ILE A 119 -12.62 1.24 3.84
N ASP A 120 -12.76 1.26 5.15
CA ASP A 120 -12.14 2.27 6.02
C ASP A 120 -10.61 2.27 5.90
N VAL A 121 -9.99 1.10 5.93
CA VAL A 121 -8.53 1.00 5.83
C VAL A 121 -8.06 1.11 4.37
N ASN A 122 -8.63 0.28 3.47
CA ASN A 122 -8.06 0.07 2.15
C ASN A 122 -8.46 1.13 1.12
N LEU A 123 -9.50 1.94 1.38
CA LEU A 123 -9.96 2.99 0.47
C LEU A 123 -10.00 4.36 1.15
N THR A 124 -10.75 4.49 2.25
CA THR A 124 -10.84 5.76 2.98
C THR A 124 -9.46 6.18 3.51
N GLY A 125 -8.71 5.24 4.10
CA GLY A 125 -7.34 5.50 4.59
C GLY A 125 -6.37 5.93 3.48
N VAL A 126 -6.47 5.32 2.31
CA VAL A 126 -5.69 5.74 1.12
C VAL A 126 -6.06 7.17 0.72
N PHE A 127 -7.35 7.50 0.73
CA PHE A 127 -7.82 8.88 0.45
C PHE A 127 -7.30 9.87 1.48
N LEU A 128 -7.43 9.59 2.76
CA LEU A 128 -6.99 10.48 3.84
C LEU A 128 -5.48 10.75 3.76
N CYS A 129 -4.66 9.69 3.66
CA CYS A 129 -3.20 9.84 3.54
C CYS A 129 -2.81 10.55 2.24
N GLY A 130 -3.46 10.23 1.11
CA GLY A 130 -3.22 10.88 -0.17
C GLY A 130 -3.54 12.37 -0.15
N ARG A 131 -4.65 12.76 0.48
CA ARG A 131 -5.06 14.16 0.68
C ARG A 131 -4.04 14.94 1.51
N GLU A 132 -3.63 14.38 2.65
CA GLU A 132 -2.65 15.02 3.54
C GLU A 132 -1.29 15.16 2.86
N ALA A 133 -0.80 14.09 2.20
CA ALA A 133 0.45 14.17 1.46
C ALA A 133 0.40 15.22 0.35
N ALA A 134 -0.66 15.21 -0.47
CA ALA A 134 -0.82 16.16 -1.56
C ALA A 134 -0.82 17.61 -1.08
N GLN A 135 -1.59 17.94 -0.01
CA GLN A 135 -1.63 19.31 0.50
C GLN A 135 -0.26 19.76 1.05
N HIS A 136 0.48 18.89 1.73
CA HIS A 136 1.81 19.22 2.22
C HIS A 136 2.82 19.40 1.07
N MET A 137 2.82 18.52 0.07
CA MET A 137 3.68 18.65 -1.13
C MET A 137 3.40 19.96 -1.87
N VAL A 138 2.12 20.35 -2.02
CA VAL A 138 1.73 21.60 -2.66
C VAL A 138 2.16 22.81 -1.84
N ARG A 139 1.95 22.80 -0.51
CA ARG A 139 2.36 23.90 0.38
C ARG A 139 3.88 24.09 0.42
N LEU A 140 4.63 22.99 0.41
CA LEU A 140 6.10 23.02 0.38
C LEU A 140 6.67 23.38 -0.99
N GLY A 141 5.89 23.28 -2.06
CA GLY A 141 6.28 23.63 -3.41
C GLY A 141 7.37 22.73 -4.03
N ASN A 142 7.60 21.54 -3.45
CA ASN A 142 8.68 20.66 -3.87
C ASN A 142 8.24 19.57 -4.85
N GLY A 143 6.96 19.54 -5.24
CA GLY A 143 6.39 18.43 -6.01
C GLY A 143 6.39 17.13 -5.21
N GLY A 144 6.33 15.97 -5.89
CA GLY A 144 6.40 14.69 -5.20
C GLY A 144 5.86 13.51 -5.99
N VAL A 145 5.80 12.35 -5.32
CA VAL A 145 5.25 11.12 -5.91
C VAL A 145 4.36 10.40 -4.89
N ILE A 146 3.13 10.07 -5.29
CA ILE A 146 2.23 9.21 -4.52
C ILE A 146 2.12 7.86 -5.23
N VAL A 147 2.34 6.76 -4.51
CA VAL A 147 2.18 5.40 -5.02
C VAL A 147 1.13 4.67 -4.21
N ASN A 148 0.08 4.20 -4.87
CA ASN A 148 -0.99 3.44 -4.25
C ASN A 148 -0.80 1.94 -4.51
N ILE A 149 -0.85 1.11 -3.46
CA ILE A 149 -0.82 -0.34 -3.60
C ILE A 149 -2.25 -0.87 -3.76
N SER A 150 -2.60 -1.21 -4.99
CA SER A 150 -3.84 -1.89 -5.36
C SER A 150 -3.69 -3.43 -5.22
N SER A 151 -4.27 -4.20 -6.11
CA SER A 151 -4.18 -5.67 -6.21
C SER A 151 -4.74 -6.12 -7.56
N ILE A 152 -4.34 -7.29 -8.03
CA ILE A 152 -5.06 -7.96 -9.14
C ILE A 152 -6.52 -8.22 -8.80
N SER A 153 -6.85 -8.41 -7.51
CA SER A 153 -8.23 -8.58 -7.03
C SER A 153 -9.15 -7.40 -7.34
N ARG A 154 -8.62 -6.25 -7.83
CA ARG A 154 -9.43 -5.12 -8.35
C ARG A 154 -10.30 -5.51 -9.53
N ALA A 155 -9.94 -6.57 -10.27
CA ALA A 155 -10.75 -7.09 -11.37
C ALA A 155 -11.89 -8.01 -10.89
N GLY A 156 -11.88 -8.40 -9.63
CA GLY A 156 -12.86 -9.27 -8.98
C GLY A 156 -12.20 -10.57 -8.49
N ASN A 157 -12.46 -10.95 -7.25
CA ASN A 157 -12.05 -12.22 -6.69
C ASN A 157 -13.16 -12.78 -5.79
N ILE A 158 -13.41 -14.08 -5.88
CA ILE A 158 -14.48 -14.75 -5.11
C ILE A 158 -14.22 -14.56 -3.62
N GLY A 159 -15.25 -14.13 -2.88
CA GLY A 159 -15.18 -13.88 -1.43
C GLY A 159 -14.56 -12.53 -1.05
N GLN A 160 -14.19 -11.69 -2.02
CA GLN A 160 -13.53 -10.40 -1.80
C GLN A 160 -14.34 -9.21 -2.32
N THR A 161 -15.65 -9.22 -2.15
CA THR A 161 -16.52 -8.11 -2.61
C THR A 161 -16.05 -6.75 -2.08
N ASN A 162 -15.74 -6.66 -0.77
CA ASN A 162 -15.23 -5.47 -0.10
C ASN A 162 -13.80 -5.11 -0.58
N TYR A 163 -12.90 -6.07 -0.61
CA TYR A 163 -11.51 -5.86 -0.98
C TYR A 163 -11.36 -5.48 -2.46
N SER A 164 -12.07 -6.18 -3.35
CA SER A 164 -12.06 -5.88 -4.80
C SER A 164 -12.59 -4.48 -5.08
N ALA A 165 -13.69 -4.08 -4.43
CA ALA A 165 -14.24 -2.73 -4.55
C ALA A 165 -13.25 -1.66 -4.07
N ALA A 166 -12.62 -1.87 -2.90
CA ALA A 166 -11.61 -0.96 -2.38
C ALA A 166 -10.41 -0.83 -3.33
N LYS A 167 -9.86 -1.96 -3.81
CA LYS A 167 -8.65 -1.95 -4.65
C LYS A 167 -8.92 -1.46 -6.08
N ALA A 168 -10.15 -1.59 -6.59
CA ALA A 168 -10.59 -0.92 -7.81
C ALA A 168 -10.67 0.61 -7.62
N GLY A 169 -11.26 1.05 -6.51
CA GLY A 169 -11.30 2.47 -6.14
C GLY A 169 -9.90 3.09 -6.02
N VAL A 170 -8.97 2.39 -5.35
CA VAL A 170 -7.56 2.82 -5.22
C VAL A 170 -6.88 3.02 -6.58
N ALA A 171 -7.12 2.13 -7.54
CA ALA A 171 -6.58 2.29 -8.89
C ALA A 171 -7.19 3.51 -9.62
N ALA A 172 -8.49 3.75 -9.44
CA ALA A 172 -9.16 4.93 -9.99
C ALA A 172 -8.64 6.23 -9.38
N LEU A 173 -8.40 6.28 -8.05
CA LEU A 173 -7.81 7.43 -7.38
C LEU A 173 -6.45 7.82 -7.99
N ALA A 174 -5.61 6.86 -8.35
CA ALA A 174 -4.32 7.16 -8.97
C ALA A 174 -4.49 7.92 -10.31
N VAL A 175 -5.52 7.60 -11.09
CA VAL A 175 -5.81 8.28 -12.36
C VAL A 175 -6.32 9.71 -12.13
N VAL A 176 -7.24 9.89 -11.17
CA VAL A 176 -7.83 11.21 -10.85
C VAL A 176 -6.77 12.14 -10.30
N TRP A 177 -6.05 11.69 -9.27
CA TRP A 177 -5.04 12.50 -8.61
C TRP A 177 -3.87 12.86 -9.52
N ALA A 178 -3.48 11.97 -10.45
CA ALA A 178 -2.47 12.30 -11.45
C ALA A 178 -2.87 13.49 -12.31
N LYS A 179 -4.15 13.61 -12.67
CA LYS A 179 -4.67 14.75 -13.46
C LYS A 179 -4.78 16.03 -12.65
N GLU A 180 -5.25 15.93 -11.41
CA GLU A 180 -5.47 17.08 -10.52
C GLU A 180 -4.15 17.69 -10.03
N LEU A 181 -3.15 16.84 -9.74
CA LEU A 181 -1.92 17.25 -9.05
C LEU A 181 -0.74 17.52 -9.99
N ALA A 182 -0.83 17.15 -11.27
CA ALA A 182 0.26 17.33 -12.24
C ALA A 182 0.77 18.78 -12.31
N ARG A 183 -0.14 19.76 -12.27
CA ARG A 183 0.22 21.20 -12.29
C ARG A 183 1.03 21.66 -11.08
N TYR A 184 1.08 20.86 -10.02
CA TYR A 184 1.88 21.10 -8.81
C TYR A 184 3.16 20.24 -8.78
N GLY A 185 3.48 19.56 -9.88
CA GLY A 185 4.66 18.70 -9.96
C GLY A 185 4.52 17.39 -9.15
N VAL A 186 3.30 16.98 -8.80
CA VAL A 186 3.04 15.73 -8.09
C VAL A 186 2.56 14.67 -9.08
N ARG A 187 3.30 13.55 -9.16
CA ARG A 187 2.95 12.37 -9.95
C ARG A 187 2.23 11.33 -9.07
N VAL A 188 1.35 10.55 -9.66
CA VAL A 188 0.64 9.50 -8.93
C VAL A 188 0.67 8.21 -9.73
N GLY A 189 1.18 7.15 -9.12
CA GLY A 189 1.21 5.82 -9.71
C GLY A 189 0.46 4.80 -8.86
N CYS A 190 0.25 3.64 -9.43
CA CYS A 190 -0.36 2.51 -8.75
C CYS A 190 0.43 1.24 -9.07
N VAL A 191 0.54 0.34 -8.09
CA VAL A 191 1.03 -1.04 -8.29
C VAL A 191 -0.09 -2.00 -7.92
N ALA A 192 -0.32 -3.02 -8.74
CA ALA A 192 -1.26 -4.09 -8.48
C ALA A 192 -0.50 -5.41 -8.33
N PRO A 193 -0.14 -5.81 -7.11
CA PRO A 193 0.48 -7.10 -6.85
C PRO A 193 -0.45 -8.26 -7.16
N GLY A 194 0.14 -9.39 -7.61
CA GLY A 194 -0.45 -10.71 -7.52
C GLY A 194 -0.39 -11.29 -6.10
N PHE A 195 -0.28 -12.60 -6.01
CA PHE A 195 -0.04 -13.25 -4.72
C PHE A 195 1.43 -13.12 -4.32
N VAL A 196 1.67 -12.48 -3.17
CA VAL A 196 2.99 -12.16 -2.64
C VAL A 196 3.23 -12.93 -1.35
N ARG A 197 4.43 -13.46 -1.17
CA ARG A 197 4.88 -14.14 0.05
C ARG A 197 4.95 -13.14 1.20
N THR A 198 3.96 -13.22 2.08
CA THR A 198 3.86 -12.41 3.29
C THR A 198 3.67 -13.33 4.48
N PRO A 199 3.91 -12.90 5.72
CA PRO A 199 3.68 -13.73 6.90
C PRO A 199 2.28 -14.37 6.94
N MET A 200 1.27 -13.67 6.43
CA MET A 200 -0.09 -14.18 6.34
C MET A 200 -0.20 -15.36 5.36
N VAL A 201 0.48 -15.31 4.22
CA VAL A 201 0.47 -16.38 3.20
C VAL A 201 1.33 -17.55 3.66
N GLU A 202 2.45 -17.30 4.31
CA GLU A 202 3.33 -18.36 4.86
C GLU A 202 2.66 -19.19 5.98
N ALA A 203 1.74 -18.58 6.72
CA ALA A 203 0.95 -19.28 7.74
C ALA A 203 -0.15 -20.21 7.16
N MET A 204 -0.33 -20.24 5.84
CA MET A 204 -1.33 -21.11 5.19
C MET A 204 -0.87 -22.56 5.14
N LYS A 205 -1.85 -23.48 5.14
CA LYS A 205 -1.57 -24.92 4.96
C LYS A 205 -0.98 -25.17 3.57
N PRO A 206 -0.05 -26.14 3.43
CA PRO A 206 0.62 -26.45 2.14
C PRO A 206 -0.36 -26.70 0.98
N GLU A 207 -1.48 -27.39 1.24
CA GLU A 207 -2.48 -27.68 0.22
C GLU A 207 -3.21 -26.41 -0.28
N ALA A 208 -3.45 -25.45 0.62
CA ALA A 208 -4.05 -24.17 0.27
C ALA A 208 -3.08 -23.30 -0.53
N LEU A 209 -1.80 -23.31 -0.14
CA LEU A 209 -0.72 -22.62 -0.85
C LEU A 209 -0.54 -23.20 -2.26
N ALA A 210 -0.54 -24.55 -2.41
CA ALA A 210 -0.45 -25.21 -3.72
C ALA A 210 -1.63 -24.84 -4.63
N LYS A 211 -2.85 -24.79 -4.10
CA LYS A 211 -4.03 -24.34 -4.86
C LYS A 211 -3.95 -22.87 -5.27
N MET A 212 -3.38 -22.01 -4.43
CA MET A 212 -3.18 -20.61 -4.72
C MET A 212 -2.12 -20.39 -5.81
N THR A 213 -1.04 -21.19 -5.81
CA THR A 213 0.05 -21.04 -6.77
C THR A 213 -0.21 -21.72 -8.12
N ALA A 214 -1.04 -22.75 -8.16
CA ALA A 214 -1.33 -23.51 -9.37
C ALA A 214 -1.74 -22.69 -10.60
N PRO A 215 -2.59 -21.62 -10.47
CA PRO A 215 -2.98 -20.81 -11.62
C PRO A 215 -1.96 -19.73 -12.00
N ILE A 216 -0.86 -19.57 -11.25
CA ILE A 216 0.15 -18.53 -11.52
C ILE A 216 1.05 -18.99 -12.68
N PRO A 217 1.11 -18.26 -13.81
CA PRO A 217 1.93 -18.68 -14.96
C PRO A 217 3.41 -18.91 -14.65
N LEU A 218 4.03 -18.10 -13.78
CA LEU A 218 5.42 -18.32 -13.36
C LEU A 218 5.57 -19.38 -12.26
N GLY A 219 4.48 -20.01 -11.81
CA GLY A 219 4.50 -21.14 -10.87
C GLY A 219 4.96 -20.81 -9.44
N ARG A 220 5.02 -19.53 -9.06
CA ARG A 220 5.46 -19.09 -7.73
C ARG A 220 4.74 -17.85 -7.25
N LEU A 221 4.81 -17.63 -5.95
CA LEU A 221 4.44 -16.33 -5.38
C LEU A 221 5.47 -15.27 -5.75
N GLY A 222 5.05 -14.02 -5.81
CA GLY A 222 5.97 -12.88 -5.80
C GLY A 222 6.61 -12.71 -4.42
N GLU A 223 7.80 -12.11 -4.39
CA GLU A 223 8.46 -11.70 -3.16
C GLU A 223 8.14 -10.21 -2.88
N PRO A 224 8.08 -9.78 -1.60
CA PRO A 224 7.84 -8.37 -1.25
C PRO A 224 8.81 -7.40 -1.93
N GLU A 225 10.06 -7.82 -2.15
CA GLU A 225 11.12 -7.05 -2.82
C GLU A 225 10.81 -6.79 -4.29
N GLU A 226 10.07 -7.66 -4.97
CA GLU A 226 9.66 -7.47 -6.37
C GLU A 226 8.61 -6.36 -6.48
N ILE A 227 7.73 -6.26 -5.48
CA ILE A 227 6.76 -5.15 -5.38
C ILE A 227 7.48 -3.84 -5.03
N ALA A 228 8.43 -3.89 -4.11
CA ALA A 228 9.23 -2.74 -3.75
C ALA A 228 10.05 -2.21 -4.95
N HIS A 229 10.53 -3.09 -5.84
CA HIS A 229 11.19 -2.72 -7.09
C HIS A 229 10.24 -1.99 -8.05
N ALA A 230 9.00 -2.45 -8.18
CA ALA A 230 8.01 -1.76 -9.01
C ALA A 230 7.67 -0.36 -8.48
N VAL A 231 7.61 -0.19 -7.17
CA VAL A 231 7.43 1.13 -6.53
C VAL A 231 8.64 2.03 -6.79
N GLU A 232 9.87 1.52 -6.64
CA GLU A 232 11.10 2.25 -6.97
C GLU A 232 11.08 2.72 -8.42
N PHE A 233 10.71 1.87 -9.40
CA PHE A 233 10.55 2.26 -10.79
C PHE A 233 9.60 3.47 -10.95
N ILE A 234 8.48 3.50 -10.24
CA ILE A 234 7.54 4.64 -10.31
C ILE A 234 8.19 5.93 -9.79
N PHE A 235 9.01 5.84 -8.74
CA PHE A 235 9.76 7.01 -8.26
C PHE A 235 10.78 7.47 -9.30
N GLU A 236 11.57 6.58 -9.87
CA GLU A 236 12.67 6.90 -10.78
C GLU A 236 12.22 7.33 -12.18
N ASN A 237 11.06 6.84 -12.67
CA ASN A 237 10.56 7.15 -13.99
C ASN A 237 9.65 8.38 -13.99
N ASP A 238 10.19 9.54 -14.35
CA ASP A 238 9.46 10.81 -14.31
C ASP A 238 8.32 10.94 -15.33
N LEU A 239 8.26 10.07 -16.33
CA LEU A 239 7.14 10.04 -17.29
C LEU A 239 5.96 9.20 -16.80
N PHE A 240 6.16 8.35 -15.77
CA PHE A 240 5.12 7.47 -15.27
C PHE A 240 4.17 8.22 -14.32
N THR A 241 2.90 8.38 -14.72
CA THR A 241 1.82 8.93 -13.88
C THR A 241 0.44 8.47 -14.37
N GLY A 242 -0.53 8.36 -13.48
CA GLY A 242 -1.92 7.99 -13.78
C GLY A 242 -2.08 6.56 -14.34
N ARG A 243 -1.14 5.66 -14.04
CA ARG A 243 -1.13 4.28 -14.51
C ARG A 243 -0.91 3.31 -13.37
N CYS A 244 -1.31 2.05 -13.60
CA CYS A 244 -1.10 0.95 -12.68
C CYS A 244 -0.18 -0.09 -13.31
N LEU A 245 0.90 -0.46 -12.58
CA LEU A 245 1.77 -1.59 -12.92
C LEU A 245 1.20 -2.86 -12.31
N GLU A 246 0.95 -3.86 -13.13
CA GLU A 246 0.61 -5.20 -12.68
C GLU A 246 1.90 -5.99 -12.45
N VAL A 247 2.10 -6.50 -11.22
CA VAL A 247 3.26 -7.31 -10.82
C VAL A 247 2.71 -8.58 -10.20
N ASP A 248 2.32 -9.53 -11.04
CA ASP A 248 1.41 -10.61 -10.69
C ASP A 248 1.85 -11.99 -11.20
N ALA A 249 3.07 -12.10 -11.74
CA ALA A 249 3.60 -13.33 -12.34
C ALA A 249 2.72 -13.89 -13.48
N GLY A 250 1.95 -13.01 -14.15
CA GLY A 250 1.05 -13.34 -15.26
C GLY A 250 -0.35 -13.80 -14.82
N LEU A 251 -0.64 -13.82 -13.53
CA LEU A 251 -1.94 -14.21 -13.01
C LEU A 251 -3.02 -13.15 -13.32
N ARG A 252 -4.12 -13.59 -13.94
CA ARG A 252 -5.31 -12.76 -14.20
C ARG A 252 -6.51 -13.30 -13.44
N MET A 253 -7.30 -12.41 -12.85
CA MET A 253 -8.58 -12.71 -12.22
C MET A 253 -9.71 -12.66 -13.24
#